data_0b87f57661fd72d99f90aed2301e130a
#
_entry.id   0b87f57661fd72d99f90aed2301e130a
#
_cell.length_a   1.000
_cell.length_b   1.000
_cell.length_c   1.000
_cell.angle_alpha   90.00
_cell.angle_beta   90.00
_cell.angle_gamma   90.00
#
_symmetry.space_group_name_H-M   'P 1'
#
loop_
_entity.id
_entity.type
_entity.pdbx_description
1 polymer ?
#
loop_
_entity_poly.entity_id
_entity_poly.type
_entity_poly.pdbx_seq_one_letter_code
_entity_poly.pdbx_strand_id
1 'polypeptide(L)'
;VTYSFPLGGASMIVGLDTNISASVTGACSYSAFTDYMSKCGTDKSLDVGGAGATVTGSYAFDSGFSLAAGVSGTADGTNTAANKVGLFTKEGEDIYGIEAAYTADSWGLAVAYVYDDNASSAETTYWGVNGTYSFDIADLSFGVETEETSGTDKTGYFFGATFPEVGPGSVSAAVATTANFTDTATNYFIYELSYSYPVNDSLTITPGVFIEEKAGVDDLTGIMVTSSFSF
;
A
#
# COMPACT_ATOMS: atom_id res chain seq x y z
N VAL A 1 14.50 -10.03 -10.64
CA VAL A 1 15.89 -9.53 -10.56
C VAL A 1 15.85 -8.01 -10.68
N THR A 2 16.37 -7.30 -9.68
CA THR A 2 16.40 -5.82 -9.63
C THR A 2 17.84 -5.31 -9.56
N TYR A 3 18.06 -4.14 -10.13
CA TYR A 3 19.30 -3.40 -10.03
C TYR A 3 19.00 -1.96 -9.59
N SER A 4 19.59 -1.54 -8.47
CA SER A 4 19.44 -0.19 -7.92
C SER A 4 20.73 0.59 -8.09
N PHE A 5 20.63 1.85 -8.48
CA PHE A 5 21.78 2.74 -8.68
C PHE A 5 21.41 4.21 -8.42
N PRO A 6 22.36 5.03 -7.96
CA PRO A 6 22.15 6.46 -7.82
C PRO A 6 22.27 7.18 -9.18
N LEU A 7 21.44 8.19 -9.40
CA LEU A 7 21.48 9.06 -10.56
C LEU A 7 21.21 10.51 -10.13
N GLY A 8 22.27 11.34 -10.05
CA GLY A 8 22.14 12.76 -9.70
C GLY A 8 21.46 13.04 -8.36
N GLY A 9 21.63 12.16 -7.36
CA GLY A 9 20.97 12.23 -6.05
C GLY A 9 19.64 11.49 -5.97
N ALA A 10 19.08 11.07 -7.10
CA ALA A 10 17.93 10.15 -7.12
C ALA A 10 18.38 8.70 -6.91
N SER A 11 17.53 7.89 -6.31
CA SER A 11 17.67 6.44 -6.27
C SER A 11 16.84 5.85 -7.42
N MET A 12 17.47 5.10 -8.32
CA MET A 12 16.81 4.48 -9.46
C MET A 12 16.80 2.96 -9.29
N ILE A 13 15.71 2.33 -9.70
CA ILE A 13 15.54 0.89 -9.72
C ILE A 13 15.06 0.47 -11.11
N VAL A 14 15.75 -0.50 -11.68
CA VAL A 14 15.31 -1.19 -12.90
C VAL A 14 15.27 -2.69 -12.62
N GLY A 15 14.29 -3.37 -13.15
CA GLY A 15 14.18 -4.80 -12.85
C GLY A 15 13.14 -5.53 -13.67
N LEU A 16 13.15 -6.84 -13.46
CA LEU A 16 12.13 -7.77 -13.90
C LEU A 16 11.53 -8.40 -12.64
N ASP A 17 10.24 -8.65 -12.63
CA ASP A 17 9.55 -9.21 -11.47
C ASP A 17 9.62 -8.25 -10.24
N THR A 18 9.38 -6.99 -10.49
CA THR A 18 9.24 -5.93 -9.48
C THR A 18 8.22 -4.90 -9.96
N ASN A 19 7.89 -3.93 -9.13
CA ASN A 19 6.88 -2.92 -9.43
C ASN A 19 7.31 -1.52 -8.94
N ILE A 20 6.47 -0.53 -9.17
CA ILE A 20 6.72 0.88 -8.83
C ILE A 20 6.85 1.06 -7.31
N SER A 21 6.18 0.24 -6.50
CA SER A 21 6.19 0.35 -5.03
C SER A 21 7.59 0.24 -4.42
N ALA A 22 8.56 -0.32 -5.18
CA ALA A 22 9.95 -0.35 -4.75
C ALA A 22 10.57 1.03 -4.52
N SER A 23 9.99 2.10 -5.09
CA SER A 23 10.44 3.50 -4.91
C SER A 23 9.43 4.36 -4.13
N VAL A 24 8.22 3.85 -3.90
CA VAL A 24 7.13 4.56 -3.22
C VAL A 24 7.19 4.24 -1.72
N THR A 25 7.10 5.24 -0.87
CA THR A 25 7.24 5.06 0.59
C THR A 25 5.92 5.20 1.34
N GLY A 26 5.03 6.07 0.89
CA GLY A 26 3.84 6.46 1.66
C GLY A 26 4.18 7.20 2.95
N ALA A 27 3.17 7.53 3.72
CA ALA A 27 3.31 8.17 5.03
C ALA A 27 2.52 7.45 6.14
N CYS A 28 2.13 6.20 5.90
CA CYS A 28 1.44 5.37 6.87
C CYS A 28 2.42 4.78 7.89
N SER A 29 2.19 4.99 9.17
CA SER A 29 2.96 4.37 10.27
C SER A 29 2.25 3.17 10.89
N TYR A 30 1.00 2.91 10.55
CA TYR A 30 0.26 1.78 11.09
C TYR A 30 0.81 0.45 10.56
N SER A 31 1.10 -0.46 11.46
CA SER A 31 1.51 -1.83 11.12
C SER A 31 0.28 -2.71 11.02
N ALA A 32 -0.17 -2.93 9.79
CA ALA A 32 -1.35 -3.72 9.50
C ALA A 32 -1.17 -5.18 9.94
N PHE A 33 -2.24 -5.74 10.51
CA PHE A 33 -2.33 -7.13 10.93
C PHE A 33 -2.99 -7.99 9.84
N THR A 34 -3.82 -7.37 9.00
CA THR A 34 -4.44 -7.96 7.80
C THR A 34 -4.00 -7.21 6.55
N ASP A 35 -4.03 -7.88 5.40
CA ASP A 35 -3.64 -7.28 4.12
C ASP A 35 -4.55 -6.12 3.69
N TYR A 36 -5.82 -6.14 4.12
CA TYR A 36 -6.79 -5.05 3.82
C TYR A 36 -6.37 -3.68 4.35
N MET A 37 -5.52 -3.64 5.37
CA MET A 37 -5.08 -2.41 6.02
C MET A 37 -3.67 -2.01 5.65
N SER A 38 -3.04 -2.76 4.74
CA SER A 38 -1.72 -2.44 4.23
C SER A 38 -1.67 -1.02 3.66
N LYS A 39 -0.54 -0.34 3.84
CA LYS A 39 -0.36 1.07 3.42
C LYS A 39 -1.49 2.02 3.87
N CYS A 40 -2.15 1.75 5.01
CA CYS A 40 -3.36 2.46 5.45
C CYS A 40 -4.51 2.39 4.42
N GLY A 41 -4.75 1.21 3.85
CA GLY A 41 -5.82 0.99 2.87
C GLY A 41 -5.62 1.72 1.54
N THR A 42 -4.38 2.05 1.18
CA THR A 42 -4.01 2.71 -0.08
C THR A 42 -3.10 1.83 -0.95
N ASP A 43 -3.35 0.53 -0.95
CA ASP A 43 -2.51 -0.45 -1.65
C ASP A 43 -2.50 -0.25 -3.16
N LYS A 44 -3.64 0.11 -3.75
CA LYS A 44 -3.76 0.22 -5.21
C LYS A 44 -3.00 1.40 -5.78
N SER A 45 -2.80 2.44 -4.99
CA SER A 45 -2.06 3.64 -5.39
C SER A 45 -0.62 3.67 -4.87
N LEU A 46 -0.31 2.97 -3.77
CA LEU A 46 1.00 2.98 -3.14
C LEU A 46 1.76 1.66 -3.17
N ASP A 47 1.09 0.56 -3.49
CA ASP A 47 1.72 -0.75 -3.72
C ASP A 47 1.32 -1.32 -5.08
N VAL A 48 1.37 -0.46 -6.07
CA VAL A 48 0.91 -0.77 -7.41
C VAL A 48 1.89 -1.63 -8.14
N GLY A 49 1.39 -2.69 -8.67
CA GLY A 49 2.06 -3.21 -9.77
C GLY A 49 1.91 -4.67 -10.06
N GLY A 50 1.88 -4.97 -11.33
CA GLY A 50 2.21 -6.28 -11.84
C GLY A 50 3.70 -6.56 -11.65
N ALA A 51 4.05 -7.81 -11.44
CA ALA A 51 5.43 -8.27 -11.45
C ALA A 51 5.93 -8.32 -12.89
N GLY A 52 6.47 -7.24 -13.39
CA GLY A 52 6.93 -7.11 -14.78
C GLY A 52 8.24 -6.35 -14.92
N ALA A 53 8.54 -5.96 -16.15
CA ALA A 53 9.64 -5.04 -16.42
C ALA A 53 9.30 -3.68 -15.79
N THR A 54 10.17 -3.16 -14.94
CA THR A 54 9.92 -1.93 -14.17
C THR A 54 11.11 -0.99 -14.26
N VAL A 55 10.79 0.30 -14.39
CA VAL A 55 11.73 1.41 -14.20
C VAL A 55 11.09 2.37 -13.22
N THR A 56 11.69 2.56 -12.07
CA THR A 56 11.17 3.46 -11.02
C THR A 56 12.31 4.19 -10.33
N GLY A 57 12.00 5.31 -9.71
CA GLY A 57 12.99 6.06 -8.96
C GLY A 57 12.34 7.03 -7.98
N SER A 58 13.14 7.42 -6.98
CA SER A 58 12.74 8.38 -5.97
C SER A 58 13.84 9.40 -5.71
N TYR A 59 13.45 10.57 -5.25
CA TYR A 59 14.32 11.63 -4.82
C TYR A 59 13.82 12.20 -3.49
N ALA A 60 14.69 12.21 -2.48
CA ALA A 60 14.41 12.82 -1.18
C ALA A 60 15.11 14.17 -1.10
N PHE A 61 14.36 15.22 -0.74
CA PHE A 61 14.87 16.57 -0.52
C PHE A 61 15.23 16.76 0.96
N ASP A 62 16.20 17.61 1.25
CA ASP A 62 16.59 17.93 2.64
C ASP A 62 15.46 18.56 3.48
N SER A 63 14.42 19.03 2.82
CA SER A 63 13.24 19.65 3.45
C SER A 63 12.22 18.67 4.05
N GLY A 64 12.44 17.36 3.95
CA GLY A 64 11.46 16.33 4.32
C GLY A 64 10.49 15.97 3.18
N PHE A 65 10.57 16.64 2.04
CA PHE A 65 9.83 16.29 0.83
C PHE A 65 10.48 15.11 0.10
N SER A 66 9.66 14.24 -0.50
CA SER A 66 10.13 13.22 -1.43
C SER A 66 9.19 13.10 -2.62
N LEU A 67 9.74 12.70 -3.74
CA LEU A 67 9.01 12.39 -4.97
C LEU A 67 9.45 11.01 -5.45
N ALA A 68 8.49 10.20 -5.91
CA ALA A 68 8.75 8.94 -6.59
C ALA A 68 7.93 8.86 -7.87
N ALA A 69 8.45 8.21 -8.89
CA ALA A 69 7.73 7.95 -10.11
C ALA A 69 8.26 6.70 -10.80
N GLY A 70 7.40 6.02 -11.55
CA GLY A 70 7.83 4.85 -12.29
C GLY A 70 6.81 4.36 -13.29
N VAL A 71 7.25 3.36 -14.04
CA VAL A 71 6.43 2.58 -14.97
C VAL A 71 6.74 1.10 -14.77
N SER A 72 5.70 0.28 -14.77
CA SER A 72 5.78 -1.17 -14.66
C SER A 72 4.88 -1.80 -15.70
N GLY A 73 5.40 -2.77 -16.45
CA GLY A 73 4.58 -3.63 -17.30
C GLY A 73 4.14 -4.86 -16.51
N THR A 74 3.02 -5.46 -16.90
CA THR A 74 2.62 -6.74 -16.32
C THR A 74 3.42 -7.88 -16.91
N ALA A 75 3.78 -8.86 -16.07
CA ALA A 75 4.47 -10.07 -16.50
C ALA A 75 3.54 -11.12 -17.11
N ASP A 76 2.32 -10.72 -17.44
CA ASP A 76 1.29 -11.67 -17.84
C ASP A 76 1.60 -12.32 -19.18
N GLY A 77 2.05 -13.52 -19.09
CA GLY A 77 1.93 -14.45 -20.19
C GLY A 77 3.16 -14.66 -21.05
N THR A 78 3.08 -15.71 -21.78
CA THR A 78 4.01 -16.13 -22.82
C THR A 78 4.04 -15.08 -23.91
N ASN A 79 5.17 -14.44 -24.10
CA ASN A 79 5.41 -13.54 -25.23
C ASN A 79 5.25 -14.35 -26.53
N THR A 80 4.11 -14.20 -27.19
CA THR A 80 3.79 -14.85 -28.45
C THR A 80 3.85 -13.84 -29.59
N ALA A 81 3.89 -14.32 -30.83
CA ALA A 81 3.83 -13.44 -32.01
C ALA A 81 2.54 -12.59 -32.07
N ALA A 82 1.49 -13.02 -31.35
CA ALA A 82 0.20 -12.34 -31.27
C ALA A 82 0.02 -11.55 -29.96
N ASN A 83 0.84 -11.78 -28.95
CA ASN A 83 0.74 -11.12 -27.65
C ASN A 83 2.15 -10.69 -27.21
N LYS A 84 2.48 -9.44 -27.45
CA LYS A 84 3.76 -8.85 -27.08
C LYS A 84 3.59 -8.14 -25.76
N VAL A 85 4.08 -8.77 -24.70
CA VAL A 85 4.10 -8.21 -23.36
C VAL A 85 5.44 -7.52 -23.09
N GLY A 86 5.41 -6.40 -22.41
CA GLY A 86 6.60 -5.61 -22.04
C GLY A 86 6.26 -4.13 -22.00
N LEU A 87 7.14 -3.34 -21.44
CA LEU A 87 6.96 -1.90 -21.32
C LEU A 87 6.73 -1.23 -22.69
N PHE A 88 5.73 -0.35 -22.73
CA PHE A 88 5.39 0.46 -23.89
C PHE A 88 4.93 -0.34 -25.12
N THR A 89 4.39 -1.51 -24.90
CA THR A 89 3.80 -2.30 -25.99
C THR A 89 2.30 -2.07 -26.05
N LYS A 90 1.75 -1.91 -27.25
CA LYS A 90 0.33 -1.63 -27.47
C LYS A 90 -0.60 -2.73 -26.92
N GLU A 91 -0.13 -3.95 -26.88
CA GLU A 91 -0.86 -5.14 -26.45
C GLU A 91 -0.55 -5.53 -24.98
N GLY A 92 0.37 -4.80 -24.34
CA GLY A 92 0.73 -4.98 -22.93
C GLY A 92 -0.06 -4.05 -22.03
N GLU A 93 -0.11 -4.38 -20.76
CA GLU A 93 -0.60 -3.51 -19.69
C GLU A 93 0.61 -2.75 -19.13
N ASP A 94 0.53 -1.42 -19.16
CA ASP A 94 1.52 -0.54 -18.59
C ASP A 94 0.90 0.24 -17.44
N ILE A 95 1.56 0.21 -16.27
CA ILE A 95 1.14 0.91 -15.07
C ILE A 95 2.10 2.08 -14.83
N TYR A 96 1.57 3.26 -14.72
CA TYR A 96 2.30 4.49 -14.45
C TYR A 96 1.95 5.00 -13.06
N GLY A 97 2.95 5.34 -12.24
CA GLY A 97 2.72 5.84 -10.89
C GLY A 97 3.59 7.04 -10.55
N ILE A 98 3.04 7.92 -9.74
CA ILE A 98 3.74 9.05 -9.13
C ILE A 98 3.28 9.21 -7.68
N GLU A 99 4.24 9.50 -6.80
CA GLU A 99 3.99 9.85 -5.40
C GLU A 99 4.70 11.14 -5.06
N ALA A 100 4.06 11.95 -4.22
CA ALA A 100 4.66 13.03 -3.46
C ALA A 100 4.41 12.81 -1.99
N ALA A 101 5.46 12.78 -1.17
CA ALA A 101 5.33 12.63 0.27
C ALA A 101 6.08 13.73 1.02
N TYR A 102 5.61 14.02 2.22
CA TYR A 102 6.27 14.93 3.16
C TYR A 102 6.30 14.29 4.54
N THR A 103 7.46 14.31 5.16
CA THR A 103 7.68 13.80 6.52
C THR A 103 8.25 14.91 7.40
N ALA A 104 7.57 15.18 8.50
CA ALA A 104 8.00 16.05 9.59
C ALA A 104 8.22 15.22 10.86
N ASP A 105 8.66 15.85 11.95
CA ASP A 105 8.97 15.15 13.21
C ASP A 105 7.77 14.38 13.81
N SER A 106 6.55 14.96 13.68
CA SER A 106 5.35 14.41 14.31
C SER A 106 4.24 14.06 13.33
N TRP A 107 4.43 14.26 12.03
CA TRP A 107 3.41 13.92 11.03
C TRP A 107 4.00 13.64 9.66
N GLY A 108 3.29 12.87 8.89
CA GLY A 108 3.60 12.61 7.50
C GLY A 108 2.34 12.60 6.65
N LEU A 109 2.47 12.94 5.39
CA LEU A 109 1.41 12.89 4.38
C LEU A 109 2.00 12.45 3.05
N ALA A 110 1.32 11.53 2.38
CA ALA A 110 1.65 11.11 1.03
C ALA A 110 0.41 11.17 0.14
N VAL A 111 0.63 11.54 -1.11
CA VAL A 111 -0.38 11.54 -2.17
C VAL A 111 0.21 10.79 -3.35
N ALA A 112 -0.52 9.81 -3.85
CA ALA A 112 -0.13 9.03 -5.01
C ALA A 112 -1.21 9.02 -6.08
N TYR A 113 -0.79 8.93 -7.32
CA TYR A 113 -1.64 8.73 -8.48
C TYR A 113 -1.08 7.60 -9.33
N VAL A 114 -1.97 6.73 -9.77
CA VAL A 114 -1.64 5.63 -10.67
C VAL A 114 -2.60 5.59 -11.82
N TYR A 115 -2.07 5.33 -12.99
CA TYR A 115 -2.81 5.05 -14.21
C TYR A 115 -2.41 3.67 -14.71
N ASP A 116 -3.40 2.81 -14.85
CA ASP A 116 -3.29 1.46 -15.37
C ASP A 116 -3.90 1.44 -16.77
N ASP A 117 -3.00 1.34 -17.77
CA ASP A 117 -3.35 1.23 -19.20
C ASP A 117 -3.49 -0.25 -19.56
N ASN A 118 -4.66 -0.78 -19.35
CA ASN A 118 -4.94 -2.17 -19.66
C ASN A 118 -5.51 -2.34 -21.07
N ALA A 119 -4.70 -2.82 -22.00
CA ALA A 119 -5.08 -3.00 -23.40
C ALA A 119 -6.23 -3.99 -23.64
N SER A 120 -6.53 -4.86 -22.67
CA SER A 120 -7.58 -5.89 -22.78
C SER A 120 -8.84 -5.60 -21.97
N SER A 121 -8.80 -4.59 -21.10
CA SER A 121 -9.92 -4.16 -20.26
C SER A 121 -10.03 -2.63 -20.23
N ALA A 122 -10.88 -2.10 -19.38
CA ALA A 122 -10.99 -0.66 -19.22
C ALA A 122 -9.78 -0.09 -18.46
N GLU A 123 -9.32 1.08 -18.90
CA GLU A 123 -8.34 1.87 -18.16
C GLU A 123 -8.83 2.13 -16.74
N THR A 124 -7.92 2.08 -15.78
CA THR A 124 -8.23 2.32 -14.37
C THR A 124 -7.28 3.36 -13.80
N THR A 125 -7.82 4.29 -13.03
CA THR A 125 -7.03 5.26 -12.29
C THR A 125 -7.24 5.10 -10.80
N TYR A 126 -6.15 5.33 -10.04
CA TYR A 126 -6.18 5.31 -8.59
C TYR A 126 -5.61 6.61 -8.04
N TRP A 127 -6.29 7.16 -7.03
CA TRP A 127 -5.77 8.22 -6.18
C TRP A 127 -5.71 7.74 -4.75
N GLY A 128 -4.55 7.84 -4.14
CA GLY A 128 -4.33 7.51 -2.74
C GLY A 128 -3.80 8.70 -1.95
N VAL A 129 -4.32 8.85 -0.76
CA VAL A 129 -3.79 9.78 0.24
C VAL A 129 -3.68 9.02 1.54
N ASN A 130 -2.48 8.97 2.12
CA ASN A 130 -2.32 8.45 3.46
C ASN A 130 -1.47 9.37 4.33
N GLY A 131 -1.56 9.19 5.62
CA GLY A 131 -0.79 9.99 6.54
C GLY A 131 -0.81 9.46 7.95
N THR A 132 0.08 10.03 8.73
CA THR A 132 0.21 9.75 10.15
C THR A 132 0.37 11.02 10.94
N TYR A 133 -0.06 10.99 12.20
CA TYR A 133 0.22 12.03 13.19
C TYR A 133 0.55 11.37 14.54
N SER A 134 1.73 11.70 15.06
CA SER A 134 2.23 11.18 16.33
C SER A 134 1.96 12.16 17.47
N PHE A 135 1.22 11.68 18.47
CA PHE A 135 1.04 12.32 19.76
C PHE A 135 1.92 11.63 20.80
N ASP A 136 2.09 12.24 21.96
CA ASP A 136 2.86 11.63 23.04
C ASP A 136 2.33 10.26 23.50
N ILE A 137 1.03 10.01 23.33
CA ILE A 137 0.36 8.80 23.81
C ILE A 137 -0.09 7.85 22.70
N ALA A 138 -0.14 8.28 21.45
CA ALA A 138 -0.65 7.48 20.35
C ALA A 138 -0.19 8.01 18.99
N ASP A 139 0.00 7.10 18.03
CA ASP A 139 0.13 7.40 16.61
C ASP A 139 -1.21 7.16 15.93
N LEU A 140 -1.73 8.16 15.25
CA LEU A 140 -2.93 8.05 14.42
C LEU A 140 -2.52 7.95 12.96
N SER A 141 -3.11 7.02 12.24
CA SER A 141 -2.90 6.85 10.81
C SER A 141 -4.22 6.86 10.06
N PHE A 142 -4.22 7.41 8.87
CA PHE A 142 -5.40 7.45 8.01
C PHE A 142 -5.02 7.18 6.56
N GLY A 143 -6.00 6.73 5.79
CA GLY A 143 -5.88 6.57 4.35
C GLY A 143 -7.21 6.71 3.65
N VAL A 144 -7.17 7.22 2.44
CA VAL A 144 -8.30 7.29 1.50
C VAL A 144 -7.77 6.90 0.14
N GLU A 145 -8.46 6.01 -0.53
CA GLU A 145 -8.14 5.61 -1.90
C GLU A 145 -9.37 5.63 -2.77
N THR A 146 -9.24 6.16 -3.99
CA THR A 146 -10.29 6.10 -5.01
C THR A 146 -9.81 5.30 -6.19
N GLU A 147 -10.70 4.49 -6.75
CA GLU A 147 -10.53 3.78 -8.02
C GLU A 147 -11.59 4.28 -8.98
N GLU A 148 -11.20 4.66 -10.18
CA GLU A 148 -12.10 4.97 -11.29
C GLU A 148 -11.85 4.01 -12.44
N THR A 149 -12.88 3.26 -12.82
CA THR A 149 -12.85 2.35 -13.97
C THR A 149 -14.10 2.56 -14.81
N SER A 150 -13.95 2.95 -16.05
CA SER A 150 -15.09 3.15 -17.00
C SER A 150 -16.18 4.09 -16.47
N GLY A 151 -15.80 5.14 -15.74
CA GLY A 151 -16.73 6.12 -15.16
C GLY A 151 -17.50 5.61 -13.92
N THR A 152 -17.03 4.53 -13.31
CA THR A 152 -17.51 4.05 -12.01
C THR A 152 -16.44 4.33 -10.97
N ASP A 153 -16.80 5.12 -9.97
CA ASP A 153 -15.92 5.48 -8.87
C ASP A 153 -16.16 4.59 -7.66
N LYS A 154 -15.08 4.17 -7.01
CA LYS A 154 -15.11 3.45 -5.74
C LYS A 154 -14.16 4.14 -4.78
N THR A 155 -14.53 4.24 -3.51
CA THR A 155 -13.70 4.90 -2.50
C THR A 155 -13.56 4.04 -1.26
N GLY A 156 -12.33 3.82 -0.84
CA GLY A 156 -11.98 3.15 0.40
C GLY A 156 -11.45 4.11 1.44
N TYR A 157 -11.61 3.72 2.70
CA TYR A 157 -11.18 4.50 3.86
C TYR A 157 -10.45 3.60 4.85
N PHE A 158 -9.46 4.17 5.51
CA PHE A 158 -8.75 3.55 6.62
C PHE A 158 -8.59 4.56 7.75
N PHE A 159 -8.73 4.07 8.97
CA PHE A 159 -8.34 4.80 10.18
C PHE A 159 -7.75 3.82 11.20
N GLY A 160 -6.56 4.13 11.70
CA GLY A 160 -5.86 3.32 12.69
C GLY A 160 -5.23 4.15 13.80
N ALA A 161 -5.06 3.52 14.95
CA ALA A 161 -4.36 4.07 16.10
C ALA A 161 -3.42 3.04 16.70
N THR A 162 -2.21 3.46 17.04
CA THR A 162 -1.23 2.65 17.78
C THR A 162 -0.87 3.37 19.07
N PHE A 163 -1.02 2.69 20.19
CA PHE A 163 -0.61 3.14 21.51
C PHE A 163 0.71 2.44 21.86
N PRO A 164 1.86 3.14 21.78
CA PRO A 164 3.17 2.51 21.83
C PRO A 164 3.55 2.01 23.24
N GLU A 165 2.95 2.55 24.27
CA GLU A 165 3.30 2.25 25.67
C GLU A 165 2.11 1.66 26.43
N VAL A 166 1.76 0.40 26.14
CA VAL A 166 0.74 -0.34 26.91
C VAL A 166 1.40 -1.52 27.62
N GLY A 167 1.81 -1.29 28.87
CA GLY A 167 2.65 -2.23 29.59
C GLY A 167 4.02 -2.39 28.93
N PRO A 168 4.48 -3.61 28.67
CA PRO A 168 5.77 -3.85 28.00
C PRO A 168 5.68 -3.79 26.45
N GLY A 169 4.51 -3.56 25.87
CA GLY A 169 4.28 -3.61 24.44
C GLY A 169 3.42 -2.48 23.93
N SER A 170 2.84 -2.66 22.74
CA SER A 170 1.96 -1.70 22.11
C SER A 170 0.62 -2.32 21.69
N VAL A 171 -0.44 -1.53 21.72
CA VAL A 171 -1.77 -1.90 21.21
C VAL A 171 -2.03 -1.15 19.94
N SER A 172 -2.49 -1.86 18.91
CA SER A 172 -2.93 -1.27 17.66
C SER A 172 -4.37 -1.67 17.35
N ALA A 173 -5.18 -0.72 16.91
CA ALA A 173 -6.55 -0.94 16.49
C ALA A 173 -6.83 -0.14 15.22
N ALA A 174 -7.57 -0.74 14.28
CA ALA A 174 -7.94 -0.07 13.05
C ALA A 174 -9.26 -0.53 12.48
N VAL A 175 -9.80 0.29 11.61
CA VAL A 175 -10.95 0.01 10.75
C VAL A 175 -10.64 0.45 9.33
N ALA A 176 -11.00 -0.38 8.35
CA ALA A 176 -10.91 -0.05 6.93
C ALA A 176 -12.13 -0.57 6.18
N THR A 177 -12.39 -0.01 5.01
CA THR A 177 -13.29 -0.64 4.05
C THR A 177 -12.61 -1.87 3.45
N THR A 178 -13.36 -2.93 3.17
CA THR A 178 -12.81 -4.11 2.50
C THR A 178 -12.40 -3.78 1.08
N ALA A 179 -11.36 -4.47 0.57
CA ALA A 179 -10.74 -4.20 -0.74
C ALA A 179 -11.68 -4.32 -1.94
N ASN A 180 -12.82 -4.94 -1.78
CA ASN A 180 -13.87 -4.92 -2.80
C ASN A 180 -14.64 -3.60 -2.70
N PHE A 181 -14.00 -2.50 -3.08
CA PHE A 181 -14.65 -1.22 -3.34
C PHE A 181 -15.80 -1.45 -4.33
N THR A 182 -16.87 -2.05 -3.89
CA THR A 182 -18.04 -2.21 -4.72
C THR A 182 -18.87 -0.96 -4.60
N ASP A 183 -19.24 -0.39 -5.72
CA ASP A 183 -20.24 0.70 -5.83
C ASP A 183 -21.64 0.16 -5.45
N THR A 184 -21.71 -0.50 -4.32
CA THR A 184 -22.95 -0.88 -3.68
C THR A 184 -23.19 0.10 -2.54
N ALA A 185 -24.43 0.49 -2.33
CA ALA A 185 -24.85 1.42 -1.28
C ALA A 185 -24.48 0.97 0.16
N THR A 186 -23.73 -0.11 0.31
CA THR A 186 -23.31 -0.70 1.58
C THR A 186 -21.81 -0.92 1.53
N ASN A 187 -21.06 -0.10 2.28
CA ASN A 187 -19.65 -0.35 2.54
C ASN A 187 -19.53 -1.48 3.57
N TYR A 188 -18.69 -2.45 3.28
CA TYR A 188 -18.28 -3.48 4.23
C TYR A 188 -16.97 -3.06 4.88
N PHE A 189 -16.83 -3.33 6.16
CA PHE A 189 -15.67 -2.93 6.93
C PHE A 189 -14.91 -4.14 7.45
N ILE A 190 -13.64 -3.93 7.67
CA ILE A 190 -12.80 -4.81 8.45
C ILE A 190 -12.29 -4.05 9.67
N TYR A 191 -12.28 -4.73 10.81
CA TYR A 191 -11.79 -4.22 12.08
C TYR A 191 -10.66 -5.12 12.54
N GLU A 192 -9.61 -4.54 13.08
CA GLU A 192 -8.54 -5.32 13.70
C GLU A 192 -8.09 -4.72 15.02
N LEU A 193 -7.64 -5.59 15.90
CA LEU A 193 -7.04 -5.25 17.19
C LEU A 193 -5.89 -6.20 17.44
N SER A 194 -4.71 -5.67 17.72
CA SER A 194 -3.52 -6.47 18.01
C SER A 194 -2.73 -5.90 19.18
N TYR A 195 -1.94 -6.78 19.80
CA TYR A 195 -1.00 -6.42 20.86
C TYR A 195 0.40 -6.93 20.51
N SER A 196 1.33 -6.03 20.29
CA SER A 196 2.71 -6.36 19.99
C SER A 196 3.50 -6.45 21.28
N TYR A 197 3.99 -7.66 21.61
CA TYR A 197 4.74 -7.95 22.82
C TYR A 197 6.20 -8.30 22.50
N PRO A 198 7.18 -7.48 22.89
CA PRO A 198 8.59 -7.82 22.78
C PRO A 198 8.96 -8.86 23.86
N VAL A 199 9.20 -10.08 23.43
CA VAL A 199 9.63 -11.17 24.32
C VAL A 199 11.08 -10.96 24.77
N ASN A 200 11.91 -10.49 23.86
CA ASN A 200 13.29 -10.06 24.05
C ASN A 200 13.74 -9.19 22.86
N ASP A 201 15.00 -8.76 22.83
CA ASP A 201 15.56 -7.86 21.81
C ASP A 201 15.47 -8.42 20.35
N SER A 202 15.28 -9.72 20.21
CA SER A 202 15.27 -10.42 18.92
C SER A 202 13.93 -11.05 18.56
N LEU A 203 12.96 -11.09 19.45
CA LEU A 203 11.67 -11.75 19.23
C LEU A 203 10.52 -10.88 19.71
N THR A 204 9.61 -10.59 18.81
CA THR A 204 8.31 -9.97 19.10
C THR A 204 7.18 -10.92 18.70
N ILE A 205 6.18 -11.07 19.55
CA ILE A 205 4.96 -11.84 19.29
C ILE A 205 3.78 -10.88 19.28
N THR A 206 2.96 -10.95 18.24
CA THR A 206 1.80 -10.09 18.07
C THR A 206 0.53 -10.93 17.88
N PRO A 207 -0.17 -11.31 18.96
CA PRO A 207 -1.53 -11.82 18.88
C PRO A 207 -2.50 -10.71 18.45
N GLY A 208 -3.52 -11.08 17.69
CA GLY A 208 -4.56 -10.17 17.27
C GLY A 208 -5.83 -10.88 16.83
N VAL A 209 -6.88 -10.09 16.69
CA VAL A 209 -8.19 -10.51 16.23
C VAL A 209 -8.64 -9.58 15.12
N PHE A 210 -9.41 -10.10 14.18
CA PHE A 210 -10.06 -9.30 13.15
C PHE A 210 -11.50 -9.75 12.93
N ILE A 211 -12.33 -8.82 12.45
CA ILE A 211 -13.70 -9.06 12.02
C ILE A 211 -13.85 -8.44 10.64
N GLU A 212 -14.23 -9.23 9.67
CA GLU A 212 -14.50 -8.80 8.29
C GLU A 212 -15.99 -8.95 8.00
N GLU A 213 -16.66 -7.84 7.74
CA GLU A 213 -18.06 -7.84 7.31
C GLU A 213 -18.17 -8.38 5.88
N LYS A 214 -19.17 -9.20 5.61
CA LYS A 214 -19.39 -9.84 4.30
C LYS A 214 -20.82 -9.67 3.79
N ALA A 215 -20.94 -9.45 2.48
CA ALA A 215 -22.23 -9.32 1.81
C ALA A 215 -23.03 -10.61 1.87
N GLY A 216 -24.22 -10.58 2.50
CA GLY A 216 -25.21 -11.65 2.42
C GLY A 216 -24.85 -12.98 3.10
N VAL A 217 -23.80 -12.99 3.92
CA VAL A 217 -23.35 -14.11 4.74
C VAL A 217 -22.91 -13.61 6.11
N ASP A 218 -22.64 -14.52 7.04
CA ASP A 218 -22.14 -14.17 8.36
C ASP A 218 -20.73 -13.54 8.26
N ASP A 219 -20.42 -12.61 9.17
CA ASP A 219 -19.13 -11.97 9.28
C ASP A 219 -18.04 -13.00 9.59
N LEU A 220 -16.87 -12.78 9.01
CA LEU A 220 -15.68 -13.59 9.30
C LEU A 220 -14.93 -13.03 10.51
N THR A 221 -14.85 -13.82 11.58
CA THR A 221 -13.99 -13.50 12.73
C THR A 221 -12.78 -14.40 12.73
N GLY A 222 -11.58 -13.81 12.82
CA GLY A 222 -10.33 -14.54 12.87
C GLY A 222 -9.44 -14.14 14.04
N ILE A 223 -8.62 -15.10 14.48
CA ILE A 223 -7.53 -14.88 15.44
C ILE A 223 -6.24 -15.28 14.75
N MET A 224 -5.23 -14.45 14.85
CA MET A 224 -3.92 -14.70 14.27
C MET A 224 -2.82 -14.34 15.28
N VAL A 225 -1.69 -14.99 15.16
CA VAL A 225 -0.48 -14.65 15.92
C VAL A 225 0.68 -14.55 14.96
N THR A 226 1.29 -13.37 14.89
CA THR A 226 2.53 -13.18 14.12
C THR A 226 3.75 -13.21 15.03
N SER A 227 4.90 -13.62 14.49
CA SER A 227 6.17 -13.63 15.19
C SER A 227 7.24 -12.99 14.32
N SER A 228 7.90 -11.96 14.83
CA SER A 228 8.99 -11.27 14.14
C SER A 228 10.31 -11.57 14.82
N PHE A 229 11.31 -11.93 14.02
CA PHE A 229 12.67 -12.22 14.49
C PHE A 229 13.65 -11.21 13.87
N SER A 230 14.53 -10.65 14.72
CA SER A 230 15.67 -9.82 14.30
C SER A 230 16.98 -10.56 14.58
N PHE A 231 17.91 -10.57 13.61
CA PHE A 231 19.21 -11.25 13.69
C PHE A 231 20.36 -10.25 13.53
#